data_105d3815d4cbf5a0d73f3a516ccb6267
#
_entry.id   105d3815d4cbf5a0d73f3a516ccb6267
#
_cell.length_a   1.000
_cell.length_b   1.000
_cell.length_c   1.000
_cell.angle_alpha   90.00
_cell.angle_beta   90.00
_cell.angle_gamma   90.00
#
_symmetry.space_group_name_H-M   'P 1'
#
loop_
_entity.id
_entity.type
_entity.pdbx_description
1 polymer ?
#
loop_
_entity_poly.entity_id
_entity_poly.type
_entity_poly.pdbx_seq_one_letter_code
_entity_poly.pdbx_strand_id
1 'polypeptide(L)'
;MIRWQEVHDSLKALKLYERKALFREFKDLHPNWSPATFDALSAVVVRLWRQVDACKTYNIRKQALNRSVRHYRFFISRKKNGN
;
A
#
# COMPACT_ATOMS: atom_id res chain seq x y z
N MET A 1 -9.13 -9.41 -10.48
CA MET A 1 -8.36 -8.58 -9.55
C MET A 1 -6.87 -8.69 -9.87
N ILE A 2 -6.15 -7.60 -9.80
CA ILE A 2 -4.72 -7.55 -10.10
C ILE A 2 -3.92 -8.26 -8.98
N ARG A 3 -2.87 -9.00 -9.38
CA ARG A 3 -1.99 -9.67 -8.40
C ARG A 3 -1.07 -8.66 -7.72
N TRP A 4 -0.63 -8.99 -6.49
CA TRP A 4 0.31 -8.13 -5.77
C TRP A 4 1.59 -7.87 -6.59
N GLN A 5 2.11 -8.90 -7.28
CA GLN A 5 3.32 -8.72 -8.09
C GLN A 5 3.12 -7.67 -9.18
N GLU A 6 1.96 -7.65 -9.81
CA GLU A 6 1.65 -6.65 -10.83
C GLU A 6 1.57 -5.25 -10.22
N VAL A 7 0.95 -5.13 -9.04
CA VAL A 7 0.88 -3.85 -8.32
C VAL A 7 2.29 -3.40 -7.96
N HIS A 8 3.10 -4.30 -7.42
CA HIS A 8 4.48 -3.98 -7.04
C HIS A 8 5.29 -3.49 -8.24
N ASP A 9 5.17 -4.18 -9.37
CA ASP A 9 5.88 -3.78 -10.59
C ASP A 9 5.39 -2.42 -11.09
N SER A 10 4.09 -2.16 -11.02
CA SER A 10 3.53 -0.86 -11.39
C SER A 10 4.08 0.25 -10.50
N LEU A 11 4.15 -0.01 -9.18
CA LEU A 11 4.66 0.97 -8.23
C LEU A 11 6.15 1.23 -8.42
N LYS A 12 6.92 0.20 -8.77
CA LYS A 12 8.35 0.36 -9.05
C LYS A 12 8.59 1.25 -10.28
N ALA A 13 7.69 1.23 -11.24
CA ALA A 13 7.78 2.06 -12.43
C ALA A 13 7.47 3.52 -12.15
N LEU A 14 6.82 3.82 -11.04
CA LEU A 14 6.48 5.19 -10.67
C LEU A 14 7.64 5.85 -9.90
N LYS A 15 7.71 7.17 -9.98
CA LYS A 15 8.63 7.95 -9.17
C LYS A 15 8.14 8.01 -7.73
N LEU A 16 9.05 8.32 -6.82
CA LEU A 16 8.72 8.38 -5.40
C LEU A 16 7.56 9.35 -5.12
N TYR A 17 7.59 10.53 -5.73
CA TYR A 17 6.53 11.51 -5.48
C TYR A 17 5.17 11.03 -5.98
N GLU A 18 5.17 10.22 -7.05
CA GLU A 18 3.92 9.64 -7.57
C GLU A 18 3.37 8.61 -6.61
N ARG A 19 4.24 7.75 -6.05
CA ARG A 19 3.82 6.77 -5.06
C ARG A 19 3.29 7.43 -3.80
N LYS A 20 3.93 8.53 -3.37
CA LYS A 20 3.45 9.29 -2.21
C LYS A 20 2.08 9.92 -2.47
N ALA A 21 1.86 10.45 -3.65
CA ALA A 21 0.58 11.05 -4.01
C ALA A 21 -0.55 10.03 -4.02
N LEU A 22 -0.29 8.84 -4.59
CA LEU A 22 -1.28 7.75 -4.58
C LEU A 22 -1.60 7.29 -3.16
N PHE A 23 -0.58 7.19 -2.31
CA PHE A 23 -0.79 6.78 -0.93
C PHE A 23 -1.62 7.79 -0.16
N ARG A 24 -1.38 9.08 -0.37
CA ARG A 24 -2.15 10.14 0.28
C ARG A 24 -3.62 10.04 -0.11
N GLU A 25 -3.90 9.83 -1.38
CA GLU A 25 -5.26 9.65 -1.89
C GLU A 25 -5.93 8.44 -1.23
N PHE A 26 -5.22 7.33 -1.15
CA PHE A 26 -5.71 6.12 -0.49
C PHE A 26 -6.00 6.37 0.99
N LYS A 27 -5.09 7.06 1.67
CA LYS A 27 -5.23 7.37 3.09
C LYS A 27 -6.50 8.19 3.36
N ASP A 28 -6.81 9.13 2.49
CA ASP A 28 -8.01 9.97 2.63
C ASP A 28 -9.31 9.14 2.51
N LEU A 29 -9.26 8.00 1.84
CA LEU A 29 -10.41 7.11 1.71
C LEU A 29 -10.64 6.24 2.95
N HIS A 30 -9.66 6.17 3.85
CA HIS A 30 -9.73 5.29 5.02
C HIS A 30 -9.35 6.05 6.30
N PRO A 31 -10.15 7.07 6.69
CA PRO A 31 -9.78 7.96 7.81
C PRO A 31 -9.76 7.26 9.18
N ASN A 32 -10.39 6.08 9.29
CA ASN A 32 -10.51 5.37 10.57
C ASN A 32 -9.38 4.37 10.82
N TRP A 33 -8.46 4.21 9.89
CA TRP A 33 -7.34 3.28 10.07
C TRP A 33 -6.30 3.88 11.03
N SER A 34 -5.64 3.02 11.80
CA SER A 34 -4.64 3.47 12.77
C SER A 34 -3.39 4.01 12.06
N PRO A 35 -2.67 4.96 12.69
CA PRO A 35 -1.41 5.46 12.15
C PRO A 35 -0.38 4.35 11.93
N ALA A 36 -0.30 3.36 12.84
CA ALA A 36 0.63 2.25 12.70
C ALA A 36 0.36 1.44 11.44
N THR A 37 -0.92 1.22 11.10
CA THR A 37 -1.31 0.52 9.88
C THR A 37 -0.86 1.29 8.65
N PHE A 38 -1.08 2.60 8.64
CA PHE A 38 -0.66 3.44 7.52
C PHE A 38 0.87 3.50 7.40
N ASP A 39 1.59 3.56 8.51
CA ASP A 39 3.06 3.59 8.49
C ASP A 39 3.61 2.30 7.87
N ALA A 40 3.09 1.14 8.30
CA ALA A 40 3.53 -0.14 7.75
C ALA A 40 3.17 -0.28 6.27
N LEU A 41 1.94 0.13 5.90
CA LEU A 41 1.52 0.07 4.51
C LEU A 41 2.35 1.00 3.63
N SER A 42 2.66 2.20 4.12
CA SER A 42 3.53 3.15 3.41
C SER A 42 4.90 2.55 3.14
N ALA A 43 5.47 1.84 4.11
CA ALA A 43 6.76 1.18 3.90
C ALA A 43 6.69 0.18 2.73
N VAL A 44 5.59 -0.54 2.61
CA VAL A 44 5.42 -1.54 1.55
C VAL A 44 5.14 -0.91 0.19
N VAL A 45 4.22 0.06 0.12
CA VAL A 45 3.73 0.57 -1.17
C VAL A 45 4.44 1.83 -1.66
N VAL A 46 5.05 2.60 -0.77
CA VAL A 46 5.80 3.80 -1.14
C VAL A 46 7.30 3.51 -1.17
N ARG A 47 7.84 2.93 -0.10
CA ARG A 47 9.26 2.61 -0.01
C ARG A 47 9.62 1.24 -0.56
N LEU A 48 8.62 0.44 -0.94
CA LEU A 48 8.77 -0.86 -1.59
C LEU A 48 9.48 -1.90 -0.72
N TRP A 49 9.26 -1.82 0.61
CA TRP A 49 9.75 -2.82 1.55
C TRP A 49 8.98 -4.13 1.41
N ARG A 50 9.58 -5.23 1.85
CA ARG A 50 8.85 -6.48 2.00
C ARG A 50 7.89 -6.37 3.19
N GLN A 51 6.76 -7.09 3.10
CA GLN A 51 5.76 -7.04 4.17
C GLN A 51 6.32 -7.51 5.51
N VAL A 52 7.19 -8.53 5.49
CA VAL A 52 7.77 -9.05 6.73
C VAL A 52 8.61 -7.99 7.44
N ASP A 53 9.34 -7.18 6.70
CA ASP A 53 10.16 -6.12 7.28
C ASP A 53 9.30 -5.00 7.86
N ALA A 54 8.23 -4.65 7.18
CA ALA A 54 7.29 -3.63 7.67
C ALA A 54 6.60 -4.09 8.95
N CYS A 55 6.19 -5.36 9.01
CA CYS A 55 5.56 -5.92 10.20
C CYS A 55 6.48 -5.83 11.41
N LYS A 56 7.76 -6.15 11.22
CA LYS A 56 8.75 -6.10 12.31
C LYS A 56 9.01 -4.67 12.76
N THR A 57 9.23 -3.78 11.81
CA THR A 57 9.60 -2.40 12.10
C THR A 57 8.49 -1.64 12.83
N TYR A 58 7.25 -1.83 12.40
CA TYR A 58 6.11 -1.10 12.94
C TYR A 58 5.28 -1.90 13.93
N ASN A 59 5.75 -3.10 14.29
CA ASN A 59 5.10 -3.97 15.27
C ASN A 59 3.62 -4.18 14.96
N ILE A 60 3.32 -4.55 13.74
CA ILE A 60 1.96 -4.79 13.26
C ILE A 60 1.81 -6.26 12.88
N ARG A 61 0.63 -6.82 13.13
CA ARG A 61 0.35 -8.21 12.80
C ARG A 61 0.33 -8.44 11.30
N LYS A 62 0.84 -9.58 10.88
CA LYS A 62 0.88 -9.97 9.46
C LYS A 62 -0.50 -9.90 8.81
N GLN A 63 -1.54 -10.39 9.51
CA GLN A 63 -2.90 -10.38 8.98
C GLN A 63 -3.42 -8.97 8.77
N ALA A 64 -3.11 -8.06 9.71
CA ALA A 64 -3.54 -6.67 9.59
C ALA A 64 -2.89 -6.00 8.38
N LEU A 65 -1.59 -6.22 8.18
CA LEU A 65 -0.90 -5.66 7.02
C LEU A 65 -1.37 -6.29 5.72
N ASN A 66 -1.59 -7.61 5.69
CA ASN A 66 -2.13 -8.28 4.50
C ASN A 66 -3.48 -7.70 4.10
N ARG A 67 -4.34 -7.42 5.07
CA ARG A 67 -5.65 -6.80 4.81
C ARG A 67 -5.47 -5.42 4.18
N SER A 68 -4.57 -4.62 4.72
CA SER A 68 -4.29 -3.29 4.20
C SER A 68 -3.75 -3.35 2.77
N VAL A 69 -2.85 -4.28 2.51
CA VAL A 69 -2.29 -4.49 1.17
C VAL A 69 -3.37 -4.92 0.19
N ARG A 70 -4.31 -5.75 0.63
CA ARG A 70 -5.45 -6.16 -0.21
C ARG A 70 -6.30 -4.96 -0.61
N HIS A 71 -6.62 -4.09 0.33
CA HIS A 71 -7.37 -2.87 0.04
C HIS A 71 -6.60 -1.97 -0.93
N TYR A 72 -5.30 -1.87 -0.77
CA TYR A 72 -4.48 -1.08 -1.66
C TYR A 72 -4.45 -1.64 -3.07
N ARG A 73 -4.42 -2.98 -3.21
CA ARG A 73 -4.50 -3.61 -4.53
C ARG A 73 -5.80 -3.27 -5.25
N PHE A 74 -6.91 -3.27 -4.54
CA PHE A 74 -8.19 -2.84 -5.10
C PHE A 74 -8.12 -1.40 -5.58
N PHE A 75 -7.56 -0.53 -4.77
CA PHE A 75 -7.42 0.89 -5.09
C PHE A 75 -6.62 1.07 -6.39
N ILE A 76 -5.48 0.43 -6.51
CA ILE A 76 -4.63 0.52 -7.69
C ILE A 76 -5.32 -0.11 -8.91
N SER A 77 -5.99 -1.23 -8.72
CA SER A 77 -6.72 -1.90 -9.81
C SER A 77 -7.78 -0.99 -10.42
N ARG A 78 -8.53 -0.29 -9.57
CA ARG A 78 -9.55 0.65 -10.04
C ARG A 78 -8.92 1.83 -10.80
N LYS A 79 -7.78 2.32 -10.35
CA LYS A 79 -7.05 3.38 -11.03
C LYS A 79 -6.61 2.93 -12.42
N LYS A 80 -6.05 1.72 -12.52
CA LYS A 80 -5.58 1.17 -13.80
C LYS A 80 -6.72 0.97 -14.80
N ASN A 81 -7.92 0.69 -14.32
CA ASN A 81 -9.08 0.48 -15.19
C ASN A 81 -9.77 1.79 -15.59
N GLY A 82 -9.16 2.93 -15.27
CA GLY A 82 -9.68 4.21 -15.68
C GLY A 82 -10.88 4.73 -14.89
N ASN A 83 -11.11 4.16 -13.73
CA ASN A 83 -12.22 4.58 -12.87
C ASN A 83 -11.78 5.47 -11.74
#